data_7a45b0c9f41011968dd7c9e2cfef3365
#
_entry.id   7a45b0c9f41011968dd7c9e2cfef3365
#
_cell.length_a   1.000
_cell.length_b   1.000
_cell.length_c   1.000
_cell.angle_alpha   90.00
_cell.angle_beta   90.00
_cell.angle_gamma   90.00
#
_symmetry.space_group_name_H-M   'P 1'
#
loop_
_entity.id
_entity.type
_entity.pdbx_description
1 polymer ?
#
loop_
_entity_poly.entity_id
_entity_poly.type
_entity_poly.pdbx_seq_one_letter_code
_entity_poly.pdbx_strand_id
1 'polypeptide(L)'
;MEFKHQSVLLEETVRNLRVKPDGIYVDGTLGGGGHSYAVCQQLSAKGSLIGIDQDEAAIKAAGERLKEFGENVTIIRSNYCNMKKELQKIGITSVDGIILDLGVSSYQLDNKERGFTYREDVPLDMRMDQRNPRTARDIVNGYSERELYRIIRDYGEDKFAKDIAKHICLARQEKAIETTGELAEIIKHAIPMKMRAVGGHPAKRTFQAIRIELNQELDVLRDSLDDMIDLLSDGGRICIITFHSLEDRIVKTIFRRNENPCTCPPDFPVCVCGKKSKGKVITRKPILPSEEELENNSRSKSAKLRVFERVIE
;
A
#
# COMPACT_ATOMS: atom_id res chain seq x y z
N MET A 1 27.05 1.19 11.47
CA MET A 1 25.82 0.51 11.95
C MET A 1 24.98 0.20 10.73
N GLU A 2 24.90 -1.07 10.33
CA GLU A 2 23.95 -1.50 9.32
C GLU A 2 22.55 -1.29 9.89
N PHE A 3 21.78 -0.38 9.34
CA PHE A 3 20.35 -0.25 9.63
C PHE A 3 19.67 -1.51 9.10
N LYS A 4 19.51 -2.53 9.94
CA LYS A 4 18.66 -3.68 9.63
C LYS A 4 17.23 -3.18 9.52
N HIS A 5 16.78 -3.01 8.30
CA HIS A 5 15.42 -2.63 7.99
C HIS A 5 14.48 -3.73 8.47
N GLN A 6 13.70 -3.45 9.50
CA GLN A 6 12.69 -4.36 10.03
C GLN A 6 11.36 -4.11 9.31
N SER A 7 10.79 -5.15 8.69
CA SER A 7 9.45 -5.07 8.08
C SER A 7 8.39 -4.81 9.15
N VAL A 8 7.41 -3.98 8.81
CA VAL A 8 6.34 -3.59 9.75
C VAL A 8 5.41 -4.78 9.99
N LEU A 9 5.03 -5.03 11.26
CA LEU A 9 4.13 -6.12 11.67
C LEU A 9 4.56 -7.50 11.10
N LEU A 10 5.88 -7.76 11.04
CA LEU A 10 6.44 -8.93 10.40
C LEU A 10 5.92 -10.24 11.03
N GLU A 11 6.06 -10.38 12.33
CA GLU A 11 5.66 -11.60 13.06
C GLU A 11 4.14 -11.83 12.99
N GLU A 12 3.37 -10.76 13.19
CA GLU A 12 1.91 -10.81 13.12
C GLU A 12 1.43 -11.21 11.73
N THR A 13 2.06 -10.69 10.68
CA THR A 13 1.70 -10.99 9.29
C THR A 13 1.97 -12.45 8.98
N VAL A 14 3.18 -12.94 9.25
CA VAL A 14 3.58 -14.32 8.94
C VAL A 14 2.77 -15.32 9.78
N ARG A 15 2.55 -15.05 11.07
CA ARG A 15 1.71 -15.87 11.93
C ARG A 15 0.27 -15.96 11.43
N ASN A 16 -0.31 -14.85 10.98
CA ASN A 16 -1.68 -14.82 10.48
C ASN A 16 -1.82 -15.40 9.08
N LEU A 17 -0.77 -15.37 8.27
CA LEU A 17 -0.73 -16.00 6.94
C LEU A 17 -0.84 -17.54 7.04
N ARG A 18 -0.41 -18.14 8.15
CA ARG A 18 -0.42 -19.61 8.40
C ARG A 18 0.32 -20.36 7.30
N VAL A 19 1.61 -20.07 7.16
CA VAL A 19 2.43 -20.66 6.11
C VAL A 19 2.41 -22.19 6.19
N LYS A 20 2.00 -22.83 5.08
CA LYS A 20 2.12 -24.28 4.85
C LYS A 20 3.45 -24.54 4.14
N PRO A 21 4.24 -25.54 4.55
CA PRO A 21 5.57 -25.77 3.94
C PRO A 21 5.54 -25.95 2.43
N ASP A 22 4.54 -26.64 1.90
CA ASP A 22 4.42 -26.94 0.46
C ASP A 22 3.48 -25.94 -0.27
N GLY A 23 3.09 -24.84 0.38
CA GLY A 23 2.12 -23.86 -0.14
C GLY A 23 2.71 -22.87 -1.15
N ILE A 24 1.83 -22.19 -1.86
CA ILE A 24 2.15 -21.15 -2.83
C ILE A 24 1.75 -19.79 -2.24
N TYR A 25 2.70 -18.87 -2.15
CA TYR A 25 2.50 -17.55 -1.55
C TYR A 25 2.83 -16.43 -2.53
N VAL A 26 2.10 -15.32 -2.41
CA VAL A 26 2.37 -14.11 -3.21
C VAL A 26 2.59 -12.93 -2.28
N ASP A 27 3.70 -12.24 -2.47
CA ASP A 27 3.95 -10.92 -1.90
C ASP A 27 3.74 -9.89 -3.00
N GLY A 28 2.61 -9.19 -2.98
CA GLY A 28 2.22 -8.22 -4.02
C GLY A 28 2.93 -6.88 -3.89
N THR A 29 3.66 -6.67 -2.81
CA THR A 29 4.40 -5.45 -2.46
C THR A 29 5.79 -5.83 -1.93
N LEU A 30 6.54 -6.54 -2.77
CA LEU A 30 7.78 -7.22 -2.39
C LEU A 30 8.77 -6.32 -1.64
N GLY A 31 8.90 -5.05 -2.06
CA GLY A 31 9.81 -4.09 -1.45
C GLY A 31 11.23 -4.66 -1.31
N GLY A 32 11.80 -4.56 -0.12
CA GLY A 32 13.10 -5.16 0.18
C GLY A 32 13.05 -6.66 0.55
N GLY A 33 11.91 -7.34 0.37
CA GLY A 33 11.76 -8.79 0.58
C GLY A 33 11.74 -9.25 2.03
N GLY A 34 11.43 -8.40 3.00
CA GLY A 34 11.48 -8.78 4.42
C GLY A 34 10.39 -9.76 4.83
N HIS A 35 9.14 -9.51 4.47
CA HIS A 35 8.03 -10.46 4.69
C HIS A 35 8.26 -11.74 3.89
N SER A 36 8.64 -11.61 2.62
CA SER A 36 8.96 -12.71 1.72
C SER A 36 10.05 -13.61 2.28
N TYR A 37 11.10 -13.05 2.86
CA TYR A 37 12.19 -13.82 3.50
C TYR A 37 11.67 -14.69 4.65
N ALA A 38 10.85 -14.11 5.54
CA ALA A 38 10.27 -14.84 6.67
C ALA A 38 9.27 -15.93 6.24
N VAL A 39 8.57 -15.75 5.12
CA VAL A 39 7.73 -16.79 4.50
C VAL A 39 8.63 -17.90 3.94
N CYS A 40 9.65 -17.57 3.15
CA CYS A 40 10.57 -18.54 2.54
C CYS A 40 11.26 -19.43 3.57
N GLN A 41 11.60 -18.90 4.75
CA GLN A 41 12.18 -19.68 5.84
C GLN A 41 11.25 -20.82 6.35
N GLN A 42 9.95 -20.76 6.08
CA GLN A 42 8.98 -21.77 6.48
C GLN A 42 8.58 -22.71 5.32
N LEU A 43 9.03 -22.42 4.10
CA LEU A 43 8.74 -23.24 2.93
C LEU A 43 9.66 -24.45 2.85
N SER A 44 9.12 -25.57 2.36
CA SER A 44 9.90 -26.73 1.94
C SER A 44 10.41 -26.54 0.50
N ALA A 45 11.15 -27.51 -0.02
CA ALA A 45 11.58 -27.56 -1.41
C ALA A 45 10.41 -27.59 -2.44
N LYS A 46 9.18 -27.88 -2.01
CA LYS A 46 7.99 -27.90 -2.86
C LYS A 46 7.17 -26.60 -2.78
N GLY A 47 7.37 -25.81 -1.74
CA GLY A 47 6.71 -24.54 -1.57
C GLY A 47 7.27 -23.48 -2.50
N SER A 48 6.51 -22.47 -2.82
CA SER A 48 6.96 -21.37 -3.69
C SER A 48 6.46 -20.01 -3.23
N LEU A 49 7.26 -18.99 -3.49
CA LEU A 49 6.94 -17.59 -3.26
C LEU A 49 7.06 -16.82 -4.57
N ILE A 50 6.03 -16.06 -4.89
CA ILE A 50 6.01 -15.13 -6.01
C ILE A 50 6.04 -13.71 -5.45
N GLY A 51 7.13 -12.97 -5.69
CA GLY A 51 7.25 -11.56 -5.32
C GLY A 51 6.88 -10.66 -6.49
N ILE A 52 6.01 -9.69 -6.26
CA ILE A 52 5.61 -8.70 -7.27
C ILE A 52 5.97 -7.31 -6.75
N ASP A 53 6.67 -6.52 -7.56
CA ASP A 53 6.89 -5.10 -7.31
C ASP A 53 7.01 -4.34 -8.64
N GLN A 54 6.65 -3.07 -8.63
CA GLN A 54 6.79 -2.19 -9.80
C GLN A 54 8.12 -1.43 -9.80
N ASP A 55 8.78 -1.33 -8.63
CA ASP A 55 10.03 -0.61 -8.43
C ASP A 55 11.24 -1.54 -8.69
N GLU A 56 12.04 -1.19 -9.69
CA GLU A 56 13.24 -1.96 -10.05
C GLU A 56 14.27 -2.05 -8.92
N ALA A 57 14.38 -0.99 -8.13
CA ALA A 57 15.31 -0.97 -7.00
C ALA A 57 14.87 -1.92 -5.88
N ALA A 58 13.55 -2.00 -5.62
CA ALA A 58 12.97 -2.97 -4.71
C ALA A 58 13.23 -4.42 -5.19
N ILE A 59 12.97 -4.68 -6.47
CA ILE A 59 13.22 -6.00 -7.09
C ILE A 59 14.67 -6.43 -6.93
N LYS A 60 15.62 -5.51 -7.19
CA LYS A 60 17.06 -5.81 -7.03
C LYS A 60 17.42 -6.14 -5.58
N ALA A 61 16.94 -5.34 -4.63
CA ALA A 61 17.21 -5.55 -3.21
C ALA A 61 16.60 -6.87 -2.70
N ALA A 62 15.35 -7.18 -3.10
CA ALA A 62 14.70 -8.43 -2.76
C ALA A 62 15.39 -9.63 -3.41
N GLY A 63 15.81 -9.52 -4.67
CA GLY A 63 16.55 -10.57 -5.37
C GLY A 63 17.85 -10.97 -4.66
N GLU A 64 18.61 -10.01 -4.16
CA GLU A 64 19.79 -10.29 -3.36
C GLU A 64 19.45 -10.94 -2.01
N ARG A 65 18.43 -10.45 -1.32
CA ARG A 65 17.99 -10.99 -0.02
C ARG A 65 17.46 -12.41 -0.13
N LEU A 66 16.71 -12.71 -1.19
CA LEU A 66 16.04 -14.00 -1.37
C LEU A 66 16.87 -15.03 -2.14
N LYS A 67 18.08 -14.68 -2.54
CA LYS A 67 18.95 -15.49 -3.40
C LYS A 67 19.20 -16.91 -2.85
N GLU A 68 19.28 -17.07 -1.54
CA GLU A 68 19.52 -18.38 -0.91
C GLU A 68 18.38 -19.39 -1.11
N PHE A 69 17.15 -18.92 -1.41
CA PHE A 69 16.00 -19.78 -1.63
C PHE A 69 15.87 -20.31 -3.07
N GLY A 70 16.73 -19.85 -3.98
CA GLY A 70 16.87 -20.39 -5.33
C GLY A 70 15.56 -20.43 -6.12
N GLU A 71 15.21 -21.64 -6.62
CA GLU A 71 14.04 -21.84 -7.47
C GLU A 71 12.68 -21.71 -6.76
N ASN A 72 12.66 -21.69 -5.44
CA ASN A 72 11.44 -21.47 -4.67
C ASN A 72 10.90 -20.04 -4.81
N VAL A 73 11.69 -19.11 -5.36
CA VAL A 73 11.33 -17.69 -5.46
C VAL A 73 11.28 -17.25 -6.91
N THR A 74 10.15 -16.69 -7.30
CA THR A 74 9.96 -16.02 -8.60
C THR A 74 9.66 -14.55 -8.37
N ILE A 75 10.44 -13.64 -9.00
CA ILE A 75 10.21 -12.20 -8.87
C ILE A 75 9.70 -11.64 -10.20
N ILE A 76 8.59 -10.90 -10.14
CA ILE A 76 7.90 -10.34 -11.31
C ILE A 76 7.83 -8.82 -11.17
N ARG A 77 8.33 -8.08 -12.20
CA ARG A 77 8.17 -6.63 -12.26
C ARG A 77 6.80 -6.26 -12.80
N SER A 78 5.85 -6.05 -11.92
CA SER A 78 4.48 -5.65 -12.24
C SER A 78 3.86 -4.89 -11.07
N ASN A 79 2.67 -4.31 -11.29
CA ASN A 79 1.83 -3.83 -10.21
C ASN A 79 0.97 -4.99 -9.68
N TYR A 80 0.71 -5.04 -8.38
CA TYR A 80 -0.11 -6.09 -7.76
C TYR A 80 -1.55 -6.17 -8.33
N CYS A 81 -2.07 -5.11 -8.95
CA CYS A 81 -3.35 -5.20 -9.66
C CYS A 81 -3.34 -6.19 -10.83
N ASN A 82 -2.18 -6.50 -11.34
CA ASN A 82 -2.01 -7.51 -12.40
C ASN A 82 -1.75 -8.92 -11.85
N MET A 83 -1.77 -9.13 -10.53
CA MET A 83 -1.40 -10.38 -9.87
C MET A 83 -2.03 -11.61 -10.55
N LYS A 84 -3.34 -11.60 -10.76
CA LYS A 84 -4.06 -12.70 -11.41
C LYS A 84 -3.52 -13.03 -12.80
N LYS A 85 -3.30 -12.00 -13.61
CA LYS A 85 -2.74 -12.15 -14.96
C LYS A 85 -1.31 -12.67 -14.96
N GLU A 86 -0.48 -12.15 -14.06
CA GLU A 86 0.92 -12.58 -13.97
C GLU A 86 1.05 -14.02 -13.47
N LEU A 87 0.24 -14.44 -12.49
CA LEU A 87 0.19 -15.82 -12.01
C LEU A 87 -0.28 -16.79 -13.11
N GLN A 88 -1.29 -16.41 -13.89
CA GLN A 88 -1.76 -17.22 -15.02
C GLN A 88 -0.68 -17.47 -16.07
N LYS A 89 0.19 -16.49 -16.35
CA LYS A 89 1.32 -16.66 -17.30
C LYS A 89 2.31 -17.76 -16.89
N ILE A 90 2.44 -17.98 -15.58
CA ILE A 90 3.33 -19.02 -15.02
C ILE A 90 2.57 -20.27 -14.55
N GLY A 91 1.31 -20.41 -14.99
CA GLY A 91 0.50 -21.61 -14.74
C GLY A 91 -0.11 -21.73 -13.34
N ILE A 92 -0.06 -20.66 -12.53
CA ILE A 92 -0.64 -20.64 -11.18
C ILE A 92 -2.06 -20.08 -11.25
N THR A 93 -3.03 -20.86 -10.77
CA THR A 93 -4.45 -20.48 -10.76
C THR A 93 -5.01 -20.23 -9.36
N SER A 94 -4.33 -20.72 -8.32
CA SER A 94 -4.69 -20.48 -6.92
C SER A 94 -3.45 -20.43 -6.03
N VAL A 95 -3.57 -19.76 -4.89
CA VAL A 95 -2.46 -19.57 -3.93
C VAL A 95 -2.94 -19.78 -2.49
N ASP A 96 -2.04 -20.21 -1.60
CA ASP A 96 -2.35 -20.45 -0.17
C ASP A 96 -2.31 -19.16 0.66
N GLY A 97 -1.63 -18.12 0.17
CA GLY A 97 -1.66 -16.85 0.85
C GLY A 97 -1.14 -15.67 0.03
N ILE A 98 -1.61 -14.48 0.40
CA ILE A 98 -1.22 -13.21 -0.23
C ILE A 98 -0.84 -12.23 0.86
N ILE A 99 0.24 -11.48 0.64
CA ILE A 99 0.68 -10.36 1.48
C ILE A 99 0.62 -9.08 0.65
N LEU A 100 0.08 -8.02 1.25
CA LEU A 100 0.23 -6.66 0.77
C LEU A 100 0.70 -5.77 1.94
N ASP A 101 1.88 -5.15 1.78
CA ASP A 101 2.39 -4.10 2.67
C ASP A 101 2.28 -2.77 1.91
N LEU A 102 1.14 -2.07 2.10
CA LEU A 102 0.77 -0.94 1.27
C LEU A 102 1.62 0.32 1.56
N GLY A 103 1.60 1.24 0.62
CA GLY A 103 2.29 2.52 0.71
C GLY A 103 3.70 2.50 0.11
N VAL A 104 4.59 3.33 0.64
CA VAL A 104 5.96 3.50 0.14
C VAL A 104 6.92 2.54 0.81
N SER A 105 7.77 1.90 0.02
CA SER A 105 8.84 1.07 0.56
C SER A 105 9.86 1.93 1.30
N SER A 106 10.56 1.32 2.23
CA SER A 106 11.62 2.01 2.94
C SER A 106 12.74 2.48 2.01
N TYR A 107 13.03 1.70 0.97
CA TYR A 107 13.99 2.10 -0.06
C TYR A 107 13.57 3.41 -0.76
N GLN A 108 12.27 3.58 -1.05
CA GLN A 108 11.73 4.80 -1.65
C GLN A 108 11.83 6.00 -0.70
N LEU A 109 11.66 5.78 0.60
CA LEU A 109 11.80 6.83 1.61
C LEU A 109 13.27 7.20 1.88
N ASP A 110 14.16 6.22 1.85
CA ASP A 110 15.59 6.40 2.16
C ASP A 110 16.37 6.97 0.96
N ASN A 111 15.90 6.70 -0.26
CA ASN A 111 16.44 7.34 -1.47
C ASN A 111 15.77 8.70 -1.69
N LYS A 112 16.45 9.73 -1.21
CA LYS A 112 15.95 11.11 -1.22
C LYS A 112 15.55 11.61 -2.61
N GLU A 113 16.31 11.26 -3.65
CA GLU A 113 16.06 11.68 -5.04
C GLU A 113 14.72 11.17 -5.61
N ARG A 114 14.07 10.20 -4.95
CA ARG A 114 12.74 9.71 -5.33
C ARG A 114 11.60 10.70 -4.98
N GLY A 115 11.87 11.76 -4.23
CA GLY A 115 10.93 12.83 -3.94
C GLY A 115 9.77 12.49 -3.00
N PHE A 116 9.82 11.38 -2.25
CA PHE A 116 8.78 11.01 -1.28
C PHE A 116 8.90 11.76 0.06
N THR A 117 10.01 12.45 0.28
CA THR A 117 10.26 13.20 1.51
C THR A 117 9.86 14.66 1.38
N TYR A 118 9.31 15.23 2.44
CA TYR A 118 9.06 16.67 2.61
C TYR A 118 10.05 17.32 3.57
N ARG A 119 11.07 16.59 4.00
CA ARG A 119 12.08 17.05 4.98
C ARG A 119 13.33 17.57 4.31
N GLU A 120 13.50 17.31 3.05
CA GLU A 120 14.67 17.66 2.25
C GLU A 120 14.20 18.30 0.95
N ASP A 121 15.08 19.07 0.35
CA ASP A 121 14.82 19.76 -0.92
C ASP A 121 15.41 18.94 -2.07
N VAL A 122 14.53 18.18 -2.74
CA VAL A 122 14.89 17.23 -3.81
C VAL A 122 13.87 17.31 -4.95
N PRO A 123 14.13 16.75 -6.14
CA PRO A 123 13.18 16.77 -7.25
C PRO A 123 11.81 16.21 -6.86
N LEU A 124 10.74 16.86 -7.33
CA LEU A 124 9.34 16.50 -7.02
C LEU A 124 8.87 15.36 -7.94
N ASP A 125 9.34 14.14 -7.68
CA ASP A 125 9.07 12.94 -8.48
C ASP A 125 7.90 12.11 -7.94
N MET A 126 8.03 11.42 -6.83
CA MET A 126 7.06 10.55 -6.13
C MET A 126 6.54 9.36 -6.95
N ARG A 127 7.14 8.98 -8.07
CA ARG A 127 6.73 7.79 -8.82
C ARG A 127 7.16 6.51 -8.11
N MET A 128 6.24 5.60 -7.88
CA MET A 128 6.56 4.24 -7.45
C MET A 128 7.12 3.42 -8.64
N ASP A 129 6.46 3.51 -9.79
CA ASP A 129 6.97 2.97 -11.06
C ASP A 129 7.64 4.08 -11.88
N GLN A 130 8.95 4.00 -12.02
CA GLN A 130 9.71 5.01 -12.79
C GLN A 130 9.45 4.97 -14.31
N ARG A 131 8.74 3.95 -14.81
CA ARG A 131 8.26 3.92 -16.21
C ARG A 131 7.07 4.85 -16.45
N ASN A 132 6.39 5.29 -15.38
CA ASN A 132 5.34 6.29 -15.51
C ASN A 132 5.95 7.60 -16.02
N PRO A 133 5.50 8.17 -17.14
CA PRO A 133 6.04 9.43 -17.64
C PRO A 133 5.68 10.64 -16.77
N ARG A 134 4.62 10.52 -15.95
CA ARG A 134 4.09 11.58 -15.11
C ARG A 134 4.73 11.54 -13.72
N THR A 135 5.07 12.70 -13.20
CA THR A 135 5.66 12.91 -11.87
C THR A 135 4.73 13.74 -10.98
N ALA A 136 5.06 13.86 -9.69
CA ALA A 136 4.35 14.76 -8.77
C ALA A 136 4.46 16.24 -9.21
N ARG A 137 5.58 16.63 -9.84
CA ARG A 137 5.77 17.94 -10.45
C ARG A 137 4.68 18.24 -11.48
N ASP A 138 4.32 17.28 -12.31
CA ASP A 138 3.30 17.44 -13.34
C ASP A 138 1.90 17.63 -12.75
N ILE A 139 1.60 16.96 -11.65
CA ILE A 139 0.35 17.18 -10.91
C ILE A 139 0.31 18.59 -10.31
N VAL A 140 1.36 18.97 -9.60
CA VAL A 140 1.43 20.27 -8.90
C VAL A 140 1.36 21.45 -9.87
N ASN A 141 2.05 21.35 -11.01
CA ASN A 141 2.08 22.43 -11.99
C ASN A 141 0.94 22.37 -13.03
N GLY A 142 0.36 21.18 -13.29
CA GLY A 142 -0.62 20.98 -14.36
C GLY A 142 -2.07 20.97 -13.91
N TYR A 143 -2.38 20.47 -12.69
CA TYR A 143 -3.77 20.39 -12.22
C TYR A 143 -4.40 21.78 -11.98
N SER A 144 -5.69 21.89 -12.26
CA SER A 144 -6.47 23.08 -11.87
C SER A 144 -6.57 23.21 -10.35
N GLU A 145 -6.87 24.40 -9.85
CA GLU A 145 -7.11 24.62 -8.42
C GLU A 145 -8.20 23.69 -7.87
N ARG A 146 -9.25 23.42 -8.65
CA ARG A 146 -10.34 22.51 -8.29
C ARG A 146 -9.85 21.06 -8.15
N GLU A 147 -9.00 20.61 -9.04
CA GLU A 147 -8.43 19.24 -8.99
C GLU A 147 -7.47 19.10 -7.82
N LEU A 148 -6.58 20.08 -7.59
CA LEU A 148 -5.70 20.11 -6.42
C LEU A 148 -6.50 20.11 -5.12
N TYR A 149 -7.53 20.96 -5.02
CA TYR A 149 -8.42 20.97 -3.87
C TYR A 149 -9.08 19.61 -3.63
N ARG A 150 -9.60 18.96 -4.69
CA ARG A 150 -10.22 17.64 -4.61
C ARG A 150 -9.26 16.62 -4.03
N ILE A 151 -8.06 16.46 -4.58
CA ILE A 151 -7.11 15.44 -4.13
C ILE A 151 -6.62 15.72 -2.71
N ILE A 152 -6.32 16.97 -2.37
CA ILE A 152 -5.85 17.34 -1.02
C ILE A 152 -6.94 17.11 0.03
N ARG A 153 -8.21 17.41 -0.31
CA ARG A 153 -9.35 17.15 0.57
C ARG A 153 -9.63 15.65 0.71
N ASP A 154 -9.71 14.92 -0.41
CA ASP A 154 -10.21 13.54 -0.43
C ASP A 154 -9.12 12.52 -0.06
N TYR A 155 -7.88 12.73 -0.49
CA TYR A 155 -6.76 11.82 -0.23
C TYR A 155 -5.83 12.29 0.90
N GLY A 156 -5.76 13.59 1.14
CA GLY A 156 -5.03 14.15 2.28
C GLY A 156 -5.87 14.25 3.55
N GLU A 157 -7.21 14.22 3.43
CA GLU A 157 -8.15 14.53 4.53
C GLU A 157 -7.73 15.84 5.24
N ASP A 158 -7.26 16.85 4.45
CA ASP A 158 -6.72 18.10 4.98
C ASP A 158 -7.79 19.21 5.00
N LYS A 159 -8.02 19.76 6.17
CA LYS A 159 -9.00 20.83 6.36
C LYS A 159 -8.60 22.16 5.70
N PHE A 160 -7.32 22.35 5.39
CA PHE A 160 -6.80 23.53 4.68
C PHE A 160 -6.65 23.31 3.17
N ALA A 161 -7.24 22.24 2.62
CA ALA A 161 -7.11 21.83 1.23
C ALA A 161 -7.39 22.98 0.24
N LYS A 162 -8.38 23.82 0.53
CA LYS A 162 -8.73 24.96 -0.33
C LYS A 162 -7.63 26.00 -0.37
N ASP A 163 -7.11 26.39 0.77
CA ASP A 163 -6.06 27.41 0.88
C ASP A 163 -4.74 26.88 0.29
N ILE A 164 -4.42 25.60 0.53
CA ILE A 164 -3.23 24.97 -0.04
C ILE A 164 -3.32 24.93 -1.56
N ALA A 165 -4.44 24.50 -2.15
CA ALA A 165 -4.62 24.47 -3.59
C ALA A 165 -4.47 25.87 -4.22
N LYS A 166 -5.07 26.89 -3.60
CA LYS A 166 -4.93 28.29 -4.03
C LYS A 166 -3.48 28.77 -4.00
N HIS A 167 -2.74 28.51 -2.91
CA HIS A 167 -1.35 28.93 -2.77
C HIS A 167 -0.43 28.24 -3.79
N ILE A 168 -0.66 26.94 -4.05
CA ILE A 168 0.06 26.22 -5.11
C ILE A 168 -0.18 26.91 -6.47
N CYS A 169 -1.44 27.21 -6.80
CA CYS A 169 -1.80 27.84 -8.06
C CYS A 169 -1.21 29.25 -8.22
N LEU A 170 -1.15 30.04 -7.14
CA LEU A 170 -0.52 31.34 -7.15
C LEU A 170 1.00 31.25 -7.33
N ALA A 171 1.65 30.39 -6.55
CA ALA A 171 3.11 30.24 -6.61
C ALA A 171 3.60 29.80 -7.99
N ARG A 172 2.94 28.84 -8.62
CA ARG A 172 3.35 28.35 -9.95
C ARG A 172 3.12 29.33 -11.09
N GLN A 173 2.32 30.40 -10.90
CA GLN A 173 2.19 31.49 -11.88
C GLN A 173 3.46 32.31 -11.96
N GLU A 174 4.22 32.43 -10.88
CA GLU A 174 5.48 33.15 -10.84
C GLU A 174 6.64 32.27 -11.32
N LYS A 175 6.71 31.05 -10.81
CA LYS A 175 7.75 30.05 -11.13
C LYS A 175 7.20 28.64 -10.95
N ALA A 176 7.49 27.74 -11.89
CA ALA A 176 7.18 26.32 -11.75
C ALA A 176 7.77 25.75 -10.45
N ILE A 177 6.97 24.94 -9.76
CA ILE A 177 7.38 24.27 -8.52
C ILE A 177 8.13 23.00 -8.92
N GLU A 178 9.44 22.95 -8.63
CA GLU A 178 10.33 21.89 -9.11
C GLU A 178 10.71 20.90 -8.01
N THR A 179 10.72 21.35 -6.75
CA THR A 179 11.27 20.58 -5.65
C THR A 179 10.28 20.35 -4.51
N THR A 180 10.57 19.34 -3.71
CA THR A 180 9.80 19.00 -2.52
C THR A 180 9.87 20.10 -1.46
N GLY A 181 11.02 20.78 -1.34
CA GLY A 181 11.21 21.90 -0.41
C GLY A 181 10.36 23.10 -0.80
N GLU A 182 10.36 23.49 -2.08
CA GLU A 182 9.50 24.58 -2.60
C GLU A 182 8.01 24.28 -2.28
N LEU A 183 7.55 23.07 -2.59
CA LEU A 183 6.18 22.67 -2.30
C LEU A 183 5.86 22.68 -0.80
N ALA A 184 6.76 22.16 0.04
CA ALA A 184 6.56 22.10 1.48
C ALA A 184 6.44 23.52 2.10
N GLU A 185 7.24 24.48 1.66
CA GLU A 185 7.14 25.88 2.12
C GLU A 185 5.84 26.54 1.66
N ILE A 186 5.38 26.31 0.42
CA ILE A 186 4.10 26.82 -0.07
C ILE A 186 2.95 26.30 0.80
N ILE A 187 2.93 25.00 1.09
CA ILE A 187 1.92 24.37 1.96
C ILE A 187 1.95 24.97 3.35
N LYS A 188 3.13 25.12 3.92
CA LYS A 188 3.32 25.71 5.25
C LYS A 188 2.78 27.14 5.33
N HIS A 189 2.98 27.96 4.30
CA HIS A 189 2.47 29.33 4.23
C HIS A 189 0.93 29.38 4.07
N ALA A 190 0.33 28.39 3.43
CA ALA A 190 -1.13 28.27 3.30
C ALA A 190 -1.84 27.94 4.62
N ILE A 191 -1.11 27.38 5.61
CA ILE A 191 -1.68 26.94 6.89
C ILE A 191 -1.41 28.02 7.97
N PRO A 192 -2.43 28.43 8.76
CA PRO A 192 -2.24 29.40 9.83
C PRO A 192 -1.18 28.97 10.83
N MET A 193 -0.32 29.89 11.27
CA MET A 193 0.85 29.61 12.11
C MET A 193 0.51 28.77 13.36
N LYS A 194 -0.58 29.09 14.03
CA LYS A 194 -1.07 28.36 15.23
C LYS A 194 -1.40 26.88 14.96
N MET A 195 -1.65 26.52 13.71
CA MET A 195 -2.08 25.17 13.31
C MET A 195 -0.92 24.34 12.73
N ARG A 196 0.24 24.95 12.42
CA ARG A 196 1.39 24.27 11.79
C ARG A 196 2.02 23.19 12.67
N ALA A 197 1.96 23.35 13.99
CA ALA A 197 2.52 22.39 14.96
C ALA A 197 1.53 21.27 15.33
N VAL A 198 0.26 21.38 14.92
CA VAL A 198 -0.78 20.42 15.30
C VAL A 198 -0.83 19.28 14.29
N GLY A 199 -0.63 18.05 14.75
CA GLY A 199 -0.80 16.85 13.90
C GLY A 199 0.41 16.46 13.06
N GLY A 200 1.61 16.97 13.37
CA GLY A 200 2.86 16.65 12.67
C GLY A 200 3.23 17.67 11.60
N HIS A 201 4.08 17.28 10.65
CA HIS A 201 4.57 18.20 9.62
C HIS A 201 3.44 18.69 8.70
N PRO A 202 3.29 20.00 8.44
CA PRO A 202 2.21 20.58 7.66
C PRO A 202 2.02 19.97 6.27
N ALA A 203 3.12 19.64 5.59
CA ALA A 203 3.10 19.09 4.24
C ALA A 203 2.69 17.60 4.17
N LYS A 204 2.68 16.87 5.30
CA LYS A 204 2.49 15.40 5.31
C LYS A 204 1.24 14.97 4.53
N ARG A 205 0.11 15.60 4.76
CA ARG A 205 -1.19 15.24 4.16
C ARG A 205 -1.26 15.56 2.67
N THR A 206 -0.73 16.70 2.28
CA THR A 206 -0.69 17.10 0.87
C THR A 206 0.26 16.21 0.07
N PHE A 207 1.42 15.85 0.61
CA PHE A 207 2.35 14.90 -0.01
C PHE A 207 1.69 13.52 -0.17
N GLN A 208 1.01 13.03 0.86
CA GLN A 208 0.21 11.81 0.76
C GLN A 208 -0.83 11.90 -0.35
N ALA A 209 -1.56 13.01 -0.46
CA ALA A 209 -2.59 13.19 -1.47
C ALA A 209 -2.05 13.16 -2.90
N ILE A 210 -0.93 13.86 -3.16
CA ILE A 210 -0.27 13.88 -4.46
C ILE A 210 0.27 12.48 -4.81
N ARG A 211 0.86 11.78 -3.85
CA ARG A 211 1.39 10.43 -4.02
C ARG A 211 0.28 9.43 -4.40
N ILE A 212 -0.83 9.47 -3.67
CA ILE A 212 -2.01 8.62 -3.93
C ILE A 212 -2.57 8.87 -5.33
N GLU A 213 -2.73 10.13 -5.73
CA GLU A 213 -3.21 10.51 -7.06
C GLU A 213 -2.26 10.05 -8.16
N LEU A 214 -0.95 10.31 -8.00
CA LEU A 214 0.07 9.96 -8.99
C LEU A 214 0.14 8.45 -9.24
N ASN A 215 0.13 7.67 -8.18
CA ASN A 215 0.33 6.22 -8.23
C ASN A 215 -1.00 5.44 -8.25
N GLN A 216 -2.15 6.13 -8.23
CA GLN A 216 -3.50 5.54 -8.24
C GLN A 216 -3.72 4.51 -7.12
N GLU A 217 -3.08 4.71 -5.96
CA GLU A 217 -2.96 3.71 -4.89
C GLU A 217 -4.31 3.16 -4.43
N LEU A 218 -5.31 4.02 -4.26
CA LEU A 218 -6.64 3.63 -3.76
C LEU A 218 -7.50 2.93 -4.81
N ASP A 219 -7.40 3.33 -6.08
CA ASP A 219 -8.17 2.73 -7.16
C ASP A 219 -7.59 1.35 -7.50
N VAL A 220 -6.27 1.24 -7.60
CA VAL A 220 -5.57 -0.04 -7.76
C VAL A 220 -5.95 -1.03 -6.66
N LEU A 221 -5.96 -0.60 -5.40
CA LEU A 221 -6.35 -1.45 -4.26
C LEU A 221 -7.81 -1.88 -4.35
N ARG A 222 -8.71 -0.94 -4.65
CA ARG A 222 -10.16 -1.20 -4.72
C ARG A 222 -10.51 -2.19 -5.81
N ASP A 223 -9.90 -2.03 -6.99
CA ASP A 223 -10.27 -2.75 -8.20
C ASP A 223 -9.67 -4.16 -8.24
N SER A 224 -8.56 -4.39 -7.54
CA SER A 224 -7.85 -5.68 -7.56
C SER A 224 -8.18 -6.64 -6.40
N LEU A 225 -8.76 -6.13 -5.30
CA LEU A 225 -8.87 -6.92 -4.08
C LEU A 225 -9.84 -8.11 -4.18
N ASP A 226 -10.93 -7.98 -4.94
CA ASP A 226 -11.85 -9.09 -5.18
C ASP A 226 -11.19 -10.22 -5.97
N ASP A 227 -10.41 -9.89 -7.01
CA ASP A 227 -9.65 -10.87 -7.78
C ASP A 227 -8.59 -11.60 -6.93
N MET A 228 -7.96 -10.90 -5.98
CA MET A 228 -7.01 -11.51 -5.06
C MET A 228 -7.68 -12.48 -4.09
N ILE A 229 -8.87 -12.14 -3.59
CA ILE A 229 -9.66 -13.05 -2.74
C ILE A 229 -10.07 -14.30 -3.54
N ASP A 230 -10.40 -14.14 -4.83
CA ASP A 230 -10.79 -15.27 -5.71
C ASP A 230 -9.59 -16.16 -6.08
N LEU A 231 -8.36 -15.65 -6.02
CA LEU A 231 -7.14 -16.44 -6.22
C LEU A 231 -6.80 -17.33 -5.02
N LEU A 232 -7.34 -17.07 -3.84
CA LEU A 232 -7.03 -17.86 -2.66
C LEU A 232 -7.66 -19.26 -2.76
N SER A 233 -6.89 -20.27 -2.44
CA SER A 233 -7.37 -21.64 -2.19
C SER A 233 -8.24 -21.69 -0.93
N ASP A 234 -8.96 -22.78 -0.73
CA ASP A 234 -9.73 -22.98 0.51
C ASP A 234 -8.84 -22.95 1.75
N GLY A 235 -9.22 -22.13 2.74
CA GLY A 235 -8.42 -21.85 3.94
C GLY A 235 -7.21 -20.94 3.68
N GLY A 236 -6.99 -20.49 2.44
CA GLY A 236 -5.95 -19.51 2.09
C GLY A 236 -6.25 -18.14 2.66
N ARG A 237 -5.21 -17.35 2.97
CA ARG A 237 -5.35 -16.05 3.63
C ARG A 237 -4.71 -14.91 2.87
N ILE A 238 -5.38 -13.75 2.90
CA ILE A 238 -4.78 -12.49 2.50
C ILE A 238 -4.54 -11.62 3.74
N CYS A 239 -3.29 -11.17 3.90
CA CYS A 239 -2.81 -10.30 4.95
C CYS A 239 -2.46 -8.94 4.35
N ILE A 240 -3.13 -7.86 4.79
CA ILE A 240 -2.92 -6.51 4.24
C ILE A 240 -2.56 -5.56 5.37
N ILE A 241 -1.38 -4.92 5.24
CA ILE A 241 -0.92 -3.84 6.11
C ILE A 241 -1.26 -2.52 5.44
N THR A 242 -1.93 -1.64 6.17
CA THR A 242 -2.34 -0.30 5.71
C THR A 242 -1.73 0.77 6.61
N PHE A 243 -1.43 1.96 6.08
CA PHE A 243 -0.77 3.03 6.81
C PHE A 243 -1.62 4.31 6.96
N HIS A 244 -2.76 4.38 6.31
CA HIS A 244 -3.70 5.49 6.48
C HIS A 244 -5.16 5.05 6.43
N SER A 245 -6.06 5.97 6.87
CA SER A 245 -7.49 5.73 7.03
C SER A 245 -8.21 5.29 5.77
N LEU A 246 -7.80 5.79 4.60
CA LEU A 246 -8.46 5.51 3.33
C LEU A 246 -8.20 4.07 2.87
N GLU A 247 -6.95 3.59 2.95
CA GLU A 247 -6.60 2.18 2.68
C GLU A 247 -7.37 1.26 3.61
N ASP A 248 -7.30 1.51 4.93
CA ASP A 248 -7.95 0.70 5.95
C ASP A 248 -9.47 0.60 5.72
N ARG A 249 -10.09 1.70 5.29
CA ARG A 249 -11.51 1.77 4.96
C ARG A 249 -11.86 0.89 3.76
N ILE A 250 -11.04 0.94 2.69
CA ILE A 250 -11.24 0.12 1.48
C ILE A 250 -11.14 -1.36 1.84
N VAL A 251 -10.04 -1.78 2.47
CA VAL A 251 -9.81 -3.18 2.86
C VAL A 251 -10.94 -3.69 3.75
N LYS A 252 -11.28 -2.95 4.81
CA LYS A 252 -12.37 -3.30 5.72
C LYS A 252 -13.71 -3.47 5.00
N THR A 253 -14.01 -2.56 4.07
CA THR A 253 -15.28 -2.58 3.33
C THR A 253 -15.36 -3.77 2.40
N ILE A 254 -14.29 -4.06 1.65
CA ILE A 254 -14.24 -5.17 0.71
C ILE A 254 -14.26 -6.51 1.44
N PHE A 255 -13.49 -6.67 2.51
CA PHE A 255 -13.50 -7.90 3.32
C PHE A 255 -14.90 -8.19 3.89
N ARG A 256 -15.57 -7.18 4.45
CA ARG A 256 -16.94 -7.33 4.94
C ARG A 256 -17.94 -7.69 3.85
N ARG A 257 -17.82 -7.07 2.67
CA ARG A 257 -18.67 -7.39 1.52
C ARG A 257 -18.48 -8.83 1.04
N ASN A 258 -17.25 -9.33 1.05
CA ASN A 258 -16.96 -10.72 0.69
C ASN A 258 -17.37 -11.73 1.77
N GLU A 259 -17.37 -11.34 3.05
CA GLU A 259 -17.91 -12.16 4.14
C GLU A 259 -19.43 -12.20 4.10
N ASN A 260 -20.08 -11.04 3.91
CA ASN A 260 -21.53 -10.90 3.89
C ASN A 260 -21.97 -10.17 2.62
N PRO A 261 -22.03 -10.86 1.47
CA PRO A 261 -22.30 -10.25 0.19
C PRO A 261 -23.79 -9.95 -0.07
N CYS A 262 -24.68 -10.37 0.83
CA CYS A 262 -26.13 -10.18 0.69
C CYS A 262 -26.49 -8.69 0.52
N THR A 263 -27.30 -8.39 -0.49
CA THR A 263 -27.82 -7.06 -0.80
C THR A 263 -29.35 -6.97 -0.67
N CYS A 264 -29.98 -8.01 -0.13
CA CYS A 264 -31.43 -7.99 0.15
C CYS A 264 -31.74 -6.97 1.26
N PRO A 265 -32.92 -6.35 1.24
CA PRO A 265 -33.42 -5.55 2.36
C PRO A 265 -33.39 -6.37 3.66
N PRO A 266 -33.05 -5.77 4.81
CA PRO A 266 -32.99 -6.48 6.09
C PRO A 266 -34.28 -7.20 6.49
N ASP A 267 -35.42 -6.69 6.04
CA ASP A 267 -36.76 -7.19 6.37
C ASP A 267 -37.21 -8.38 5.49
N PHE A 268 -36.39 -8.78 4.52
CA PHE A 268 -36.72 -9.94 3.68
C PHE A 268 -36.59 -11.25 4.49
N PRO A 269 -37.62 -12.08 4.52
CA PRO A 269 -37.63 -13.31 5.30
C PRO A 269 -36.63 -14.36 4.77
N VAL A 270 -36.29 -14.30 3.48
CA VAL A 270 -35.33 -15.21 2.82
C VAL A 270 -34.46 -14.43 1.84
N CYS A 271 -33.17 -14.74 1.80
CA CYS A 271 -32.26 -14.12 0.85
C CYS A 271 -32.56 -14.58 -0.59
N VAL A 272 -32.83 -13.62 -1.48
CA VAL A 272 -33.15 -13.87 -2.91
C VAL A 272 -32.05 -13.40 -3.87
N CYS A 273 -30.98 -12.77 -3.35
CA CYS A 273 -29.92 -12.23 -4.23
C CYS A 273 -28.94 -13.29 -4.77
N GLY A 274 -28.97 -14.50 -4.23
CA GLY A 274 -28.11 -15.62 -4.65
C GLY A 274 -26.61 -15.43 -4.41
N LYS A 275 -26.20 -14.35 -3.74
CA LYS A 275 -24.80 -14.07 -3.43
C LYS A 275 -24.33 -14.94 -2.29
N LYS A 276 -23.18 -15.63 -2.47
CA LYS A 276 -22.57 -16.48 -1.46
C LYS A 276 -21.37 -15.79 -0.83
N SER A 277 -21.13 -16.07 0.45
CA SER A 277 -19.91 -15.66 1.14
C SER A 277 -18.68 -16.26 0.47
N LYS A 278 -17.60 -15.47 0.38
CA LYS A 278 -16.31 -15.94 -0.11
C LYS A 278 -15.37 -16.33 1.01
N GLY A 279 -15.75 -16.13 2.27
CA GLY A 279 -14.87 -16.44 3.40
C GLY A 279 -15.18 -15.65 4.66
N LYS A 280 -14.16 -15.49 5.51
CA LYS A 280 -14.30 -14.91 6.85
C LYS A 280 -13.31 -13.78 7.10
N VAL A 281 -13.79 -12.70 7.71
CA VAL A 281 -12.92 -11.63 8.26
C VAL A 281 -12.31 -12.11 9.58
N ILE A 282 -11.03 -12.45 9.57
CA ILE A 282 -10.30 -12.91 10.75
C ILE A 282 -10.08 -11.78 11.75
N THR A 283 -9.72 -10.60 11.25
CA THR A 283 -9.45 -9.42 12.08
C THR A 283 -10.62 -8.43 12.06
N ARG A 284 -11.62 -8.63 12.92
CA ARG A 284 -12.73 -7.63 13.06
C ARG A 284 -12.21 -6.27 13.52
N LYS A 285 -11.25 -6.25 14.45
CA LYS A 285 -10.40 -5.10 14.78
C LYS A 285 -9.05 -5.33 14.13
N PRO A 286 -8.40 -4.30 13.58
CA PRO A 286 -7.06 -4.47 13.00
C PRO A 286 -6.07 -4.86 14.09
N ILE A 287 -5.06 -5.64 13.72
CA ILE A 287 -3.89 -5.86 14.57
C ILE A 287 -3.02 -4.62 14.44
N LEU A 288 -2.55 -4.11 15.56
CA LEU A 288 -1.68 -2.93 15.66
C LEU A 288 -0.27 -3.37 16.06
N PRO A 289 0.76 -2.58 15.73
CA PRO A 289 2.12 -2.83 16.20
C PRO A 289 2.20 -2.88 17.73
N SER A 290 3.08 -3.72 18.25
CA SER A 290 3.39 -3.77 19.67
C SER A 290 4.09 -2.50 20.16
N GLU A 291 4.10 -2.27 21.47
CA GLU A 291 4.85 -1.13 22.06
C GLU A 291 6.33 -1.22 21.71
N GLU A 292 6.90 -2.42 21.75
CA GLU A 292 8.29 -2.68 21.39
C GLU A 292 8.57 -2.33 19.90
N GLU A 293 7.67 -2.70 18.99
CA GLU A 293 7.81 -2.33 17.58
C GLU A 293 7.70 -0.82 17.39
N LEU A 294 6.79 -0.15 18.08
CA LEU A 294 6.62 1.31 18.00
C LEU A 294 7.86 2.08 18.48
N GLU A 295 8.59 1.56 19.46
CA GLU A 295 9.83 2.13 19.95
C GLU A 295 10.97 1.93 18.95
N ASN A 296 11.07 0.74 18.36
CA ASN A 296 12.18 0.36 17.48
C ASN A 296 11.96 0.74 16.00
N ASN A 297 10.70 0.88 15.57
CA ASN A 297 10.34 1.15 14.18
C ASN A 297 9.30 2.28 14.07
N SER A 298 9.76 3.52 13.94
CA SER A 298 8.87 4.69 13.84
C SER A 298 7.92 4.65 12.63
N ARG A 299 8.19 3.81 11.62
CA ARG A 299 7.35 3.63 10.41
C ARG A 299 6.09 2.82 10.71
N SER A 300 6.12 1.99 11.75
CA SER A 300 4.96 1.16 12.15
C SER A 300 3.82 1.96 12.80
N LYS A 301 4.06 3.21 13.22
CA LYS A 301 3.15 4.02 14.03
C LYS A 301 1.70 4.10 13.52
N SER A 302 1.49 4.05 12.22
CA SER A 302 0.16 4.13 11.61
C SER A 302 -0.31 2.80 11.04
N ALA A 303 0.49 1.75 11.17
CA ALA A 303 0.25 0.46 10.56
C ALA A 303 -0.97 -0.26 11.18
N LYS A 304 -1.72 -0.94 10.32
CA LYS A 304 -2.86 -1.77 10.70
C LYS A 304 -2.89 -3.02 9.83
N LEU A 305 -2.80 -4.19 10.43
CA LEU A 305 -2.93 -5.45 9.71
C LEU A 305 -4.39 -5.91 9.70
N ARG A 306 -4.89 -6.25 8.51
CA ARG A 306 -6.17 -6.91 8.29
C ARG A 306 -5.98 -8.24 7.58
N VAL A 307 -6.77 -9.23 8.00
CA VAL A 307 -6.70 -10.61 7.50
C VAL A 307 -8.08 -11.10 7.12
N PHE A 308 -8.16 -11.72 5.93
CA PHE A 308 -9.32 -12.43 5.43
C PHE A 308 -8.92 -13.87 5.07
N GLU A 309 -9.78 -14.83 5.38
CA GLU A 309 -9.59 -16.24 5.05
C GLU A 309 -10.64 -16.67 4.03
N ARG A 310 -10.20 -17.27 2.94
CA ARG A 310 -11.07 -17.86 1.91
C ARG A 310 -11.74 -19.11 2.46
N VAL A 311 -13.03 -19.25 2.20
CA VAL A 311 -13.80 -20.47 2.45
C VAL A 311 -14.55 -20.79 1.17
N ILE A 312 -14.33 -21.98 0.62
CA ILE A 312 -15.02 -22.46 -0.56
C ILE A 312 -16.07 -23.48 -0.08
N GLU A 313 -17.36 -23.12 -0.20
CA GLU A 313 -18.49 -24.01 0.12
C GLU A 313 -18.82 -24.95 -1.04
#